data_e827d6252a2e6be5541296fe69651a14
#
_entry.id   e827d6252a2e6be5541296fe69651a14
#
_cell.length_a   1.000
_cell.length_b   1.000
_cell.length_c   1.000
_cell.angle_alpha   90.00
_cell.angle_beta   90.00
_cell.angle_gamma   90.00
#
_symmetry.space_group_name_H-M   'P 1'
#
loop_
_entity.id
_entity.type
_entity.pdbx_description
1 polymer ?
#
loop_
_entity_poly.entity_id
_entity_poly.type
_entity_poly.pdbx_seq_one_letter_code
_entity_poly.pdbx_strand_id
1 'polypeptide(L)'
;QYCGKDNTRFQSAMWQAMLMAADIPNSHQIVVNGFVTGPGGVRMSKSLGTSYDPRDIAIEYGVEALRFFMLKEINSFEDSPFTIERFKDAYNSGLANGIGNLTSRVMTMATNYEVRLSEEELSMKYYTEEIQDLEFFDINKFINKIWSDLKGLDEYIQKTEPFKKIK
;
A
#
# COMPACT_ATOMS: atom_id res chain seq x y z
N GLN A 1 2.82 -17.11 -9.71
CA GLN A 1 1.61 -16.63 -10.42
C GLN A 1 0.70 -15.88 -9.47
N TYR A 2 -0.03 -14.91 -10.00
CA TYR A 2 -1.05 -14.16 -9.25
C TYR A 2 -2.41 -14.37 -9.91
N CYS A 3 -3.43 -14.60 -9.09
CA CYS A 3 -4.81 -14.69 -9.59
C CYS A 3 -5.82 -14.25 -8.52
N GLY A 4 -6.99 -13.83 -8.97
CA GLY A 4 -8.15 -13.70 -8.09
C GLY A 4 -8.75 -15.06 -7.73
N LYS A 5 -9.56 -15.09 -6.69
CA LYS A 5 -10.22 -16.30 -6.16
C LYS A 5 -11.00 -17.08 -7.22
N ASP A 6 -11.64 -16.39 -8.19
CA ASP A 6 -12.42 -17.00 -9.27
C ASP A 6 -11.55 -17.74 -10.28
N ASN A 7 -10.26 -17.41 -10.39
CA ASN A 7 -9.32 -18.06 -11.29
C ASN A 7 -8.48 -19.17 -10.64
N THR A 8 -8.65 -19.43 -9.34
CA THR A 8 -7.83 -20.39 -8.59
C THR A 8 -7.86 -21.77 -9.25
N ARG A 9 -9.03 -22.27 -9.64
CA ARG A 9 -9.19 -23.58 -10.29
C ARG A 9 -8.41 -23.67 -11.61
N PHE A 10 -8.43 -22.60 -12.40
CA PHE A 10 -7.71 -22.58 -13.67
C PHE A 10 -6.20 -22.51 -13.46
N GLN A 11 -5.73 -21.74 -12.52
CA GLN A 11 -4.31 -21.57 -12.24
C GLN A 11 -3.69 -22.75 -11.49
N SER A 12 -4.42 -23.35 -10.56
CA SER A 12 -3.88 -24.44 -9.72
C SER A 12 -4.04 -25.84 -10.32
N ALA A 13 -5.00 -26.05 -11.22
CA ALA A 13 -5.23 -27.34 -11.83
C ALA A 13 -4.97 -27.34 -13.34
N MET A 14 -5.77 -26.60 -14.10
CA MET A 14 -5.69 -26.65 -15.56
C MET A 14 -4.37 -26.16 -16.11
N TRP A 15 -3.89 -25.00 -15.64
CA TRP A 15 -2.60 -24.46 -16.09
C TRP A 15 -1.43 -25.36 -15.73
N GLN A 16 -1.42 -25.93 -14.52
CA GLN A 16 -0.38 -26.85 -14.11
C GLN A 16 -0.39 -28.13 -14.98
N ALA A 17 -1.57 -28.66 -15.29
CA ALA A 17 -1.70 -29.81 -16.19
C ALA A 17 -1.19 -29.50 -17.61
N MET A 18 -1.45 -28.28 -18.12
CA MET A 18 -0.94 -27.85 -19.44
C MET A 18 0.59 -27.74 -19.43
N LEU A 19 1.19 -27.20 -18.36
CA LEU A 19 2.65 -27.12 -18.22
C LEU A 19 3.26 -28.53 -18.20
N MET A 20 2.68 -29.46 -17.44
CA MET A 20 3.13 -30.86 -17.41
C MET A 20 3.02 -31.52 -18.77
N ALA A 21 1.93 -31.30 -19.51
CA ALA A 21 1.76 -31.87 -20.85
C ALA A 21 2.75 -31.29 -21.88
N ALA A 22 3.25 -30.08 -21.65
CA ALA A 22 4.24 -29.43 -22.50
C ALA A 22 5.70 -29.66 -22.04
N ASP A 23 5.92 -30.49 -21.03
CA ASP A 23 7.23 -30.75 -20.41
C ASP A 23 7.90 -29.45 -19.89
N ILE A 24 7.08 -28.54 -19.38
CA ILE A 24 7.51 -27.27 -18.74
C ILE A 24 7.35 -27.40 -17.23
N PRO A 25 8.31 -26.92 -16.42
CA PRO A 25 8.20 -26.96 -14.96
C PRO A 25 6.93 -26.26 -14.46
N ASN A 26 6.27 -26.85 -13.48
CA ASN A 26 5.11 -26.29 -12.82
C ASN A 26 5.46 -24.98 -12.09
N SER A 27 4.45 -24.15 -11.86
CA SER A 27 4.62 -22.93 -11.09
C SER A 27 5.05 -23.23 -9.66
N HIS A 28 6.08 -22.57 -9.20
CA HIS A 28 6.61 -22.73 -7.85
C HIS A 28 5.58 -22.30 -6.79
N GLN A 29 4.84 -21.21 -7.06
CA GLN A 29 3.87 -20.64 -6.13
C GLN A 29 2.73 -19.98 -6.89
N ILE A 30 1.53 -20.06 -6.31
CA ILE A 30 0.33 -19.39 -6.80
C ILE A 30 -0.21 -18.51 -5.66
N VAL A 31 -0.20 -17.20 -5.88
CA VAL A 31 -0.74 -16.22 -4.94
C VAL A 31 -2.17 -15.90 -5.34
N VAL A 32 -3.09 -16.16 -4.42
CA VAL A 32 -4.53 -15.96 -4.65
C VAL A 32 -4.98 -14.72 -3.89
N ASN A 33 -5.37 -13.68 -4.61
CA ASN A 33 -5.82 -12.42 -4.02
C ASN A 33 -7.34 -12.42 -3.76
N GLY A 34 -7.73 -11.70 -2.70
CA GLY A 34 -9.13 -11.38 -2.42
C GLY A 34 -9.76 -10.50 -3.50
N PHE A 35 -11.08 -10.42 -3.51
CA PHE A 35 -11.79 -9.52 -4.41
C PHE A 35 -11.82 -8.10 -3.87
N VAL A 36 -11.73 -7.16 -4.80
CA VAL A 36 -12.16 -5.79 -4.52
C VAL A 36 -13.68 -5.74 -4.73
N THR A 37 -14.41 -5.51 -3.65
CA THR A 37 -15.88 -5.52 -3.65
C THR A 37 -16.44 -4.10 -3.58
N GLY A 38 -17.69 -3.94 -3.90
CA GLY A 38 -18.45 -2.70 -3.66
C GLY A 38 -18.89 -2.56 -2.20
N PRO A 39 -19.71 -1.56 -1.89
CA PRO A 39 -20.29 -1.36 -0.57
C PRO A 39 -21.01 -2.63 -0.08
N GLY A 40 -20.84 -2.94 1.20
CA GLY A 40 -21.46 -4.13 1.83
C GLY A 40 -20.87 -5.47 1.38
N GLY A 41 -19.69 -5.50 0.76
CA GLY A 41 -19.04 -6.73 0.30
C GLY A 41 -19.65 -7.34 -0.98
N VAL A 42 -20.52 -6.60 -1.67
CA VAL A 42 -21.17 -7.07 -2.90
C VAL A 42 -20.18 -6.96 -4.07
N ARG A 43 -20.18 -7.97 -4.95
CA ARG A 43 -19.34 -7.93 -6.15
C ARG A 43 -19.67 -6.70 -7.00
N MET A 44 -18.64 -5.94 -7.37
CA MET A 44 -18.80 -4.81 -8.29
C MET A 44 -19.27 -5.29 -9.66
N SER A 45 -20.24 -4.59 -10.25
CA SER A 45 -20.79 -4.90 -11.56
C SER A 45 -20.97 -3.62 -12.37
N LYS A 46 -20.49 -3.63 -13.61
CA LYS A 46 -20.70 -2.52 -14.55
C LYS A 46 -22.19 -2.33 -14.88
N SER A 47 -22.94 -3.42 -15.01
CA SER A 47 -24.37 -3.38 -15.32
C SER A 47 -25.22 -2.83 -14.18
N LEU A 48 -24.74 -2.90 -12.95
CA LEU A 48 -25.41 -2.37 -11.76
C LEU A 48 -24.91 -0.96 -11.37
N GLY A 49 -23.97 -0.38 -12.14
CA GLY A 49 -23.39 0.92 -11.83
C GLY A 49 -22.57 0.97 -10.54
N THR A 50 -22.18 -0.19 -10.00
CA THR A 50 -21.42 -0.28 -8.74
C THR A 50 -19.92 -0.43 -8.94
N SER A 51 -19.45 -0.41 -10.20
CA SER A 51 -18.03 -0.47 -10.51
C SER A 51 -17.46 0.92 -10.76
N TYR A 52 -16.29 1.18 -10.19
CA TYR A 52 -15.52 2.38 -10.46
C TYR A 52 -14.46 2.06 -11.53
N ASP A 53 -14.27 2.98 -12.49
CA ASP A 53 -13.14 2.88 -13.41
C ASP A 53 -11.90 3.42 -12.68
N PRO A 54 -10.84 2.63 -12.52
CA PRO A 54 -9.62 3.10 -11.86
C PRO A 54 -8.93 4.24 -12.61
N ARG A 55 -9.21 4.40 -13.92
CA ARG A 55 -8.68 5.51 -14.71
C ARG A 55 -9.27 6.84 -14.29
N ASP A 56 -10.57 6.89 -14.03
CA ASP A 56 -11.25 8.11 -13.59
C ASP A 56 -10.69 8.57 -12.24
N ILE A 57 -10.47 7.63 -11.32
CA ILE A 57 -9.86 7.92 -10.02
C ILE A 57 -8.40 8.40 -10.19
N ALA A 58 -7.64 7.76 -11.07
CA ALA A 58 -6.27 8.14 -11.34
C ALA A 58 -6.16 9.52 -12.00
N ILE A 59 -7.12 9.90 -12.83
CA ILE A 59 -7.19 11.24 -13.45
C ILE A 59 -7.51 12.31 -12.39
N GLU A 60 -8.44 12.04 -11.48
CA GLU A 60 -8.89 13.00 -10.47
C GLU A 60 -7.89 13.16 -9.31
N TYR A 61 -7.31 12.05 -8.81
CA TYR A 61 -6.48 12.03 -7.59
C TYR A 61 -5.01 11.70 -7.82
N GLY A 62 -4.65 11.31 -9.01
CA GLY A 62 -3.31 10.83 -9.35
C GLY A 62 -3.13 9.32 -9.18
N VAL A 63 -2.25 8.75 -10.01
CA VAL A 63 -1.96 7.31 -10.03
C VAL A 63 -1.40 6.83 -8.68
N GLU A 64 -0.53 7.63 -8.05
CA GLU A 64 0.12 7.26 -6.79
C GLU A 64 -0.87 7.18 -5.63
N ALA A 65 -1.90 8.03 -5.61
CA ALA A 65 -2.97 7.96 -4.61
C ALA A 65 -3.80 6.68 -4.75
N LEU A 66 -4.12 6.29 -5.99
CA LEU A 66 -4.81 5.02 -6.24
C LEU A 66 -3.95 3.82 -5.84
N ARG A 67 -2.68 3.81 -6.20
CA ARG A 67 -1.73 2.76 -5.79
C ARG A 67 -1.61 2.65 -4.28
N PHE A 68 -1.46 3.79 -3.61
CA PHE A 68 -1.44 3.84 -2.14
C PHE A 68 -2.67 3.18 -1.53
N PHE A 69 -3.87 3.55 -1.99
CA PHE A 69 -5.11 2.96 -1.50
C PHE A 69 -5.14 1.44 -1.72
N MET A 70 -4.82 0.99 -2.93
CA MET A 70 -4.83 -0.43 -3.28
C MET A 70 -3.84 -1.25 -2.46
N LEU A 71 -2.67 -0.70 -2.15
CA LEU A 71 -1.63 -1.42 -1.42
C LEU A 71 -1.85 -1.39 0.10
N LYS A 72 -2.43 -0.29 0.62
CA LYS A 72 -2.58 -0.07 2.06
C LYS A 72 -3.95 -0.50 2.59
N GLU A 73 -5.03 -0.18 1.87
CA GLU A 73 -6.40 -0.33 2.37
C GLU A 73 -7.09 -1.61 1.90
N ILE A 74 -6.58 -2.21 0.81
CA ILE A 74 -7.10 -3.48 0.28
C ILE A 74 -6.24 -4.62 0.81
N ASN A 75 -6.89 -5.58 1.49
CA ASN A 75 -6.20 -6.76 2.00
C ASN A 75 -5.70 -7.63 0.83
N SER A 76 -4.49 -8.19 0.97
CA SER A 76 -3.89 -9.01 -0.10
C SER A 76 -4.65 -10.29 -0.36
N PHE A 77 -5.25 -10.92 0.68
CA PHE A 77 -5.83 -12.26 0.60
C PHE A 77 -7.32 -12.31 0.89
N GLU A 78 -7.87 -11.28 1.51
CA GLU A 78 -9.28 -11.20 1.88
C GLU A 78 -10.04 -10.20 1.01
N ASP A 79 -11.35 -10.41 0.88
CA ASP A 79 -12.20 -9.48 0.15
C ASP A 79 -12.27 -8.14 0.87
N SER A 80 -12.10 -7.08 0.12
CA SER A 80 -12.04 -5.72 0.69
C SER A 80 -12.95 -4.77 -0.10
N PRO A 81 -13.79 -3.98 0.58
CA PRO A 81 -14.66 -3.04 -0.10
C PRO A 81 -13.89 -1.81 -0.59
N PHE A 82 -14.18 -1.40 -1.82
CA PHE A 82 -13.82 -0.12 -2.38
C PHE A 82 -15.07 0.77 -2.40
N THR A 83 -14.98 1.95 -1.82
CA THR A 83 -15.93 3.06 -2.04
C THR A 83 -15.15 4.35 -2.20
N ILE A 84 -15.74 5.32 -2.88
CA ILE A 84 -15.07 6.62 -3.09
C ILE A 84 -14.89 7.39 -1.77
N GLU A 85 -15.81 7.22 -0.83
CA GLU A 85 -15.72 7.81 0.50
C GLU A 85 -14.52 7.24 1.24
N ARG A 86 -14.38 5.91 1.28
CA ARG A 86 -13.24 5.24 1.90
C ARG A 86 -11.92 5.62 1.24
N PHE A 87 -11.93 5.77 -0.09
CA PHE A 87 -10.76 6.26 -0.83
C PHE A 87 -10.37 7.67 -0.40
N LYS A 88 -11.35 8.61 -0.34
CA LYS A 88 -11.11 9.99 0.09
C LYS A 88 -10.62 10.08 1.53
N ASP A 89 -11.17 9.27 2.41
CA ASP A 89 -10.75 9.21 3.82
C ASP A 89 -9.30 8.74 3.93
N ALA A 90 -8.93 7.67 3.21
CA ALA A 90 -7.55 7.16 3.19
C ALA A 90 -6.58 8.16 2.54
N TYR A 91 -6.97 8.82 1.45
CA TYR A 91 -6.21 9.87 0.81
C TYR A 91 -5.91 11.03 1.78
N ASN A 92 -6.94 11.55 2.44
CA ASN A 92 -6.80 12.66 3.36
C ASN A 92 -6.00 12.28 4.62
N SER A 93 -6.34 11.17 5.26
CA SER A 93 -5.71 10.77 6.52
C SER A 93 -4.29 10.20 6.31
N GLY A 94 -4.09 9.39 5.28
CA GLY A 94 -2.82 8.71 5.05
C GLY A 94 -1.80 9.54 4.27
N LEU A 95 -2.23 10.25 3.23
CA LEU A 95 -1.32 11.03 2.39
C LEU A 95 -1.28 12.50 2.80
N ALA A 96 -2.39 13.24 2.71
CA ALA A 96 -2.38 14.68 2.92
C ALA A 96 -2.03 15.05 4.37
N ASN A 97 -2.82 14.59 5.33
CA ASN A 97 -2.66 14.88 6.76
C ASN A 97 -1.66 13.91 7.47
N GLY A 98 -1.34 12.80 6.84
CA GLY A 98 -0.36 11.85 7.32
C GLY A 98 1.06 12.22 6.88
N ILE A 99 1.60 11.46 5.92
CA ILE A 99 2.99 11.61 5.46
C ILE A 99 3.28 12.99 4.88
N GLY A 100 2.32 13.61 4.16
CA GLY A 100 2.50 14.93 3.57
C GLY A 100 2.72 16.02 4.63
N ASN A 101 1.88 16.04 5.66
CA ASN A 101 2.01 16.98 6.77
C ASN A 101 3.30 16.72 7.58
N LEU A 102 3.61 15.46 7.89
CA LEU A 102 4.84 15.10 8.60
C LEU A 102 6.08 15.54 7.83
N THR A 103 6.15 15.22 6.53
CA THR A 103 7.27 15.61 5.66
C THR A 103 7.42 17.13 5.59
N SER A 104 6.33 17.87 5.38
CA SER A 104 6.35 19.33 5.32
C SER A 104 6.88 19.94 6.62
N ARG A 105 6.45 19.44 7.78
CA ARG A 105 6.90 19.90 9.09
C ARG A 105 8.40 19.61 9.31
N VAL A 106 8.83 18.37 8.99
CA VAL A 106 10.25 17.97 9.15
C VAL A 106 11.15 18.81 8.25
N MET A 107 10.78 18.95 6.97
CA MET A 107 11.56 19.75 6.02
C MET A 107 11.62 21.23 6.38
N THR A 108 10.53 21.79 6.88
CA THR A 108 10.50 23.17 7.37
C THR A 108 11.45 23.34 8.57
N MET A 109 11.44 22.42 9.53
CA MET A 109 12.38 22.45 10.66
C MET A 109 13.82 22.30 10.18
N ALA A 110 14.10 21.33 9.30
CA ALA A 110 15.44 21.11 8.77
C ALA A 110 16.00 22.34 8.05
N THR A 111 15.15 23.01 7.27
CA THR A 111 15.54 24.25 6.59
C THR A 111 15.79 25.39 7.56
N ASN A 112 14.91 25.60 8.53
CA ASN A 112 15.02 26.70 9.49
C ASN A 112 16.23 26.56 10.43
N TYR A 113 16.68 25.34 10.69
CA TYR A 113 17.82 25.04 11.56
C TYR A 113 19.08 24.64 10.79
N GLU A 114 19.06 24.80 9.47
CA GLU A 114 20.19 24.48 8.58
C GLU A 114 20.75 23.06 8.80
N VAL A 115 19.88 22.10 9.10
CA VAL A 115 20.27 20.71 9.34
C VAL A 115 20.85 20.13 8.05
N ARG A 116 22.05 19.57 8.14
CA ARG A 116 22.72 18.86 7.05
C ARG A 116 23.01 17.45 7.49
N LEU A 117 22.69 16.50 6.64
CA LEU A 117 23.07 15.11 6.85
C LEU A 117 24.46 14.87 6.28
N SER A 118 25.26 14.06 6.96
CA SER A 118 26.52 13.56 6.45
C SER A 118 26.27 12.50 5.35
N GLU A 119 27.28 12.23 4.51
CA GLU A 119 27.20 11.17 3.51
C GLU A 119 26.96 9.80 4.15
N GLU A 120 27.51 9.57 5.34
CA GLU A 120 27.33 8.34 6.10
C GLU A 120 25.86 8.17 6.54
N GLU A 121 25.24 9.21 7.08
CA GLU A 121 23.82 9.21 7.47
C GLU A 121 22.89 9.03 6.26
N LEU A 122 23.22 9.60 5.11
CA LEU A 122 22.47 9.40 3.86
C LEU A 122 22.59 7.98 3.31
N SER A 123 23.67 7.27 3.61
CA SER A 123 23.92 5.91 3.17
C SER A 123 23.30 4.84 4.06
N MET A 124 22.78 5.19 5.24
CA MET A 124 22.13 4.23 6.14
C MET A 124 20.90 3.59 5.51
N LYS A 125 20.93 2.26 5.42
CA LYS A 125 19.78 1.48 4.97
C LYS A 125 18.88 1.15 6.16
N TYR A 126 17.77 1.85 6.29
CA TYR A 126 16.85 1.71 7.42
C TYR A 126 15.89 0.50 7.34
N TYR A 127 15.87 -0.26 6.23
CA TYR A 127 14.82 -1.26 5.96
C TYR A 127 15.41 -2.65 5.62
N THR A 128 16.08 -3.31 6.54
CA THR A 128 16.64 -4.65 6.29
C THR A 128 15.82 -5.79 6.90
N GLU A 129 15.00 -5.55 7.92
CA GLU A 129 14.28 -6.61 8.63
C GLU A 129 12.83 -6.85 8.16
N GLU A 130 12.28 -5.94 7.38
CA GLU A 130 10.84 -5.90 7.05
C GLU A 130 10.49 -6.60 5.72
N ILE A 131 11.48 -7.13 5.01
CA ILE A 131 11.32 -7.78 3.70
C ILE A 131 10.52 -9.10 3.82
N GLN A 132 10.46 -9.72 4.99
CA GLN A 132 9.76 -10.99 5.17
C GLN A 132 8.26 -10.93 4.82
N ASP A 133 7.56 -9.83 5.15
CA ASP A 133 6.15 -9.69 4.79
C ASP A 133 5.96 -9.66 3.26
N LEU A 134 6.92 -9.11 2.52
CA LEU A 134 6.93 -9.13 1.05
C LEU A 134 7.23 -10.51 0.49
N GLU A 135 8.05 -11.33 1.15
CA GLU A 135 8.30 -12.72 0.77
C GLU A 135 7.03 -13.57 0.83
N PHE A 136 6.12 -13.24 1.74
CA PHE A 136 4.79 -13.85 1.86
C PHE A 136 3.71 -13.13 1.05
N PHE A 137 4.07 -12.13 0.24
CA PHE A 137 3.16 -11.33 -0.60
C PHE A 137 2.09 -10.56 0.20
N ASP A 138 2.29 -10.34 1.48
CA ASP A 138 1.40 -9.53 2.34
C ASP A 138 1.79 -8.05 2.28
N ILE A 139 1.56 -7.47 1.11
CA ILE A 139 1.91 -6.07 0.82
C ILE A 139 1.16 -5.11 1.76
N ASN A 140 -0.09 -5.42 2.05
CA ASN A 140 -0.92 -4.59 2.94
C ASN A 140 -0.30 -4.50 4.35
N LYS A 141 0.13 -5.63 4.91
CA LYS A 141 0.78 -5.68 6.22
C LYS A 141 2.10 -4.90 6.23
N PHE A 142 2.93 -5.07 5.19
CA PHE A 142 4.18 -4.34 5.02
C PHE A 142 3.96 -2.82 4.98
N ILE A 143 3.02 -2.35 4.16
CA ILE A 143 2.70 -0.91 4.07
C ILE A 143 2.15 -0.37 5.39
N ASN A 144 1.26 -1.11 6.06
CA ASN A 144 0.71 -0.69 7.35
C ASN A 144 1.79 -0.56 8.43
N LYS A 145 2.82 -1.39 8.40
CA LYS A 145 3.97 -1.26 9.31
C LYS A 145 4.72 0.05 9.08
N ILE A 146 5.02 0.39 7.82
CA ILE A 146 5.65 1.67 7.46
C ILE A 146 4.82 2.85 7.99
N TRP A 147 3.49 2.81 7.80
CA TRP A 147 2.61 3.89 8.30
C TRP A 147 2.57 3.96 9.83
N SER A 148 2.68 2.83 10.52
CA SER A 148 2.82 2.78 11.98
C SER A 148 4.11 3.45 12.44
N ASP A 149 5.22 3.20 11.76
CA ASP A 149 6.52 3.79 12.08
C ASP A 149 6.51 5.31 11.84
N LEU A 150 5.93 5.76 10.72
CA LEU A 150 5.74 7.18 10.43
C LEU A 150 4.90 7.89 11.51
N LYS A 151 3.85 7.24 11.99
CA LYS A 151 3.05 7.75 13.11
C LYS A 151 3.87 7.84 14.39
N GLY A 152 4.70 6.85 14.70
CA GLY A 152 5.63 6.87 15.82
C GLY A 152 6.62 8.03 15.75
N LEU A 153 7.12 8.35 14.55
CA LEU A 153 7.99 9.51 14.33
C LEU A 153 7.25 10.84 14.58
N ASP A 154 6.01 10.97 14.12
CA ASP A 154 5.20 12.18 14.38
C ASP A 154 4.94 12.36 15.88
N GLU A 155 4.56 11.29 16.58
CA GLU A 155 4.38 11.29 18.04
C GLU A 155 5.67 11.66 18.79
N TYR A 156 6.83 11.18 18.31
CA TYR A 156 8.13 11.53 18.87
C TYR A 156 8.43 13.05 18.70
N ILE A 157 8.18 13.61 17.52
CA ILE A 157 8.34 15.04 17.27
C ILE A 157 7.43 15.87 18.17
N GLN A 158 6.17 15.46 18.34
CA GLN A 158 5.24 16.16 19.21
C GLN A 158 5.66 16.12 20.68
N LYS A 159 6.14 14.97 21.15
CA LYS A 159 6.59 14.77 22.54
C LYS A 159 7.88 15.51 22.86
N THR A 160 8.83 15.52 21.94
CA THR A 160 10.15 16.12 22.16
C THR A 160 10.19 17.61 21.89
N GLU A 161 9.21 18.14 21.12
CA GLU A 161 9.06 19.55 20.76
C GLU A 161 10.37 20.21 20.33
N PRO A 162 11.10 19.65 19.33
CA PRO A 162 12.43 20.16 18.94
C PRO A 162 12.36 21.64 18.51
N PHE A 163 11.25 22.06 17.94
CA PHE A 163 11.01 23.46 17.54
C PHE A 163 10.94 24.45 18.71
N LYS A 164 10.81 23.99 19.95
CA LYS A 164 10.84 24.84 21.16
C LYS A 164 12.22 24.88 21.81
N LYS A 165 13.10 23.93 21.51
CA LYS A 165 14.40 23.76 22.18
C LYS A 165 15.56 24.51 21.49
N ILE A 166 15.38 24.79 20.22
CA ILE A 166 16.39 25.50 19.43
C ILE A 166 15.98 26.97 19.41
N LYS A 167 16.74 27.78 20.11
CA LYS A 167 16.66 29.26 20.12
C LYS A 167 17.70 29.83 19.20
#